data_041ac93b7e36d6fb3f3e36d4363bb886
#
_entry.id   041ac93b7e36d6fb3f3e36d4363bb886
#
_cell.length_a   1.000
_cell.length_b   1.000
_cell.length_c   1.000
_cell.angle_alpha   90.00
_cell.angle_beta   90.00
_cell.angle_gamma   90.00
#
_symmetry.space_group_name_H-M   'P 1'
#
loop_
_entity.id
_entity.type
_entity.pdbx_description
1 polymer ?
#
loop_
_entity_poly.entity_id
_entity_poly.type
_entity_poly.pdbx_seq_one_letter_code
_entity_poly.pdbx_strand_id
1 'polypeptide(L)'
;MERTRILILGAAGRDFHTFNILYRDDPGVEVVAFTAQQIPHIDDRRYPPELAGSLYPEGIPIEPETRLEELVADHGVGRCVLAYSDLSYQTVMALGARVNVAGAAFEIPAPQATMLESSR
;
A
#
# COMPACT_ATOMS: atom_id res chain seq x y z
N MET A 1 -21.83 0.90 -4.52
CA MET A 1 -21.10 0.23 -3.46
C MET A 1 -19.71 0.81 -3.30
N GLU A 2 -19.35 1.15 -2.11
CA GLU A 2 -18.09 1.77 -1.89
C GLU A 2 -16.97 0.77 -1.80
N ARG A 3 -15.83 1.13 -2.34
CA ARG A 3 -14.65 0.30 -2.23
C ARG A 3 -13.86 0.71 -1.00
N THR A 4 -13.29 -0.26 -0.30
CA THR A 4 -12.39 0.05 0.80
C THR A 4 -11.10 0.62 0.23
N ARG A 5 -10.72 1.81 0.69
CA ARG A 5 -9.52 2.45 0.18
C ARG A 5 -8.33 2.05 1.01
N ILE A 6 -7.27 1.67 0.31
CA ILE A 6 -6.07 1.09 0.92
C ILE A 6 -4.85 1.89 0.51
N LEU A 7 -3.97 2.12 1.46
CA LEU A 7 -2.66 2.70 1.20
C LEU A 7 -1.62 1.60 1.48
N ILE A 8 -0.76 1.31 0.52
CA ILE A 8 0.26 0.28 0.72
C ILE A 8 1.57 0.97 1.06
N LEU A 9 2.12 0.63 2.21
CA LEU A 9 3.34 1.24 2.71
C LEU A 9 4.55 0.45 2.24
N GLY A 10 5.35 1.07 1.43
CA GLY A 10 6.53 0.46 0.85
C GLY A 10 6.49 0.56 -0.66
N ALA A 11 7.54 0.89 -1.31
CA ALA A 11 7.59 0.91 -2.76
C ALA A 11 8.96 0.43 -3.17
N ALA A 12 9.28 -0.78 -2.73
CA ALA A 12 10.60 -1.33 -2.96
C ALA A 12 10.52 -2.72 -3.58
N GLY A 13 9.39 -3.07 -4.16
CA GLY A 13 9.25 -4.36 -4.82
C GLY A 13 8.27 -5.27 -4.11
N ARG A 14 8.41 -5.43 -2.80
CA ARG A 14 7.53 -6.32 -2.08
C ARG A 14 6.10 -5.79 -2.07
N ASP A 15 5.93 -4.49 -2.04
CA ASP A 15 4.61 -3.88 -2.08
C ASP A 15 3.92 -4.13 -3.41
N PHE A 16 4.67 -4.12 -4.52
CA PHE A 16 4.07 -4.41 -5.82
C PHE A 16 3.65 -5.86 -5.89
N HIS A 17 4.44 -6.75 -5.30
CA HIS A 17 4.08 -8.16 -5.23
C HIS A 17 2.80 -8.35 -4.41
N THR A 18 2.71 -7.69 -3.26
CA THR A 18 1.54 -7.76 -2.41
C THR A 18 0.31 -7.24 -3.16
N PHE A 19 0.45 -6.13 -3.86
CA PHE A 19 -0.64 -5.58 -4.65
C PHE A 19 -1.10 -6.59 -5.69
N ASN A 20 -0.15 -7.17 -6.43
CA ASN A 20 -0.52 -8.08 -7.51
C ASN A 20 -1.25 -9.32 -7.01
N ILE A 21 -0.87 -9.81 -5.86
CA ILE A 21 -1.48 -11.03 -5.35
C ILE A 21 -2.81 -10.77 -4.67
N LEU A 22 -2.90 -9.69 -3.89
CA LEU A 22 -4.05 -9.50 -3.02
C LEU A 22 -5.09 -8.54 -3.59
N TYR A 23 -4.68 -7.53 -4.34
CA TYR A 23 -5.58 -6.42 -4.62
C TYR A 23 -5.77 -6.07 -6.08
N ARG A 24 -4.90 -6.51 -6.96
CA ARG A 24 -4.91 -6.03 -8.33
C ARG A 24 -6.25 -6.23 -9.02
N ASP A 25 -6.86 -7.37 -8.81
CA ASP A 25 -8.12 -7.70 -9.48
C ASP A 25 -9.30 -7.74 -8.54
N ASP A 26 -9.17 -7.14 -7.37
CA ASP A 26 -10.23 -7.16 -6.37
C ASP A 26 -11.05 -5.87 -6.47
N PRO A 27 -12.26 -5.94 -7.01
CA PRO A 27 -13.07 -4.72 -7.13
C PRO A 27 -13.61 -4.19 -5.82
N GLY A 28 -13.47 -4.95 -4.74
CA GLY A 28 -13.92 -4.49 -3.43
C GLY A 28 -12.98 -3.54 -2.74
N VAL A 29 -11.77 -3.37 -3.28
CA VAL A 29 -10.79 -2.44 -2.70
C VAL A 29 -10.26 -1.52 -3.77
N GLU A 30 -9.75 -0.38 -3.33
CA GLU A 30 -9.08 0.55 -4.22
C GLU A 30 -7.77 0.96 -3.56
N VAL A 31 -6.65 0.61 -4.17
CA VAL A 31 -5.34 1.02 -3.69
C VAL A 31 -5.10 2.43 -4.21
N VAL A 32 -5.07 3.41 -3.32
CA VAL A 32 -4.99 4.80 -3.74
C VAL A 32 -3.56 5.25 -3.97
N ALA A 33 -2.60 4.62 -3.32
CA ALA A 33 -1.19 4.99 -3.50
C ALA A 33 -0.30 3.95 -2.86
N PHE A 34 0.95 3.93 -3.27
CA PHE A 34 2.04 3.28 -2.54
C PHE A 34 2.85 4.38 -1.88
N THR A 35 3.48 4.11 -0.75
CA THR A 35 4.40 5.07 -0.15
C THR A 35 5.80 4.53 -0.14
N ALA A 36 6.78 5.44 -0.14
CA ALA A 36 8.18 5.07 -0.10
C ALA A 36 8.92 5.98 0.87
N GLN A 37 9.91 5.41 1.56
CA GLN A 37 10.65 6.16 2.55
C GLN A 37 11.63 7.13 1.92
N GLN A 38 12.38 6.68 0.94
CA GLN A 38 13.40 7.50 0.35
C GLN A 38 13.41 7.28 -1.15
N ILE A 39 12.74 8.11 -1.87
CA ILE A 39 12.77 8.04 -3.31
C ILE A 39 13.06 9.44 -3.82
N PRO A 40 14.27 9.70 -4.31
CA PRO A 40 14.54 10.98 -4.92
C PRO A 40 13.71 11.14 -6.18
N HIS A 41 13.24 12.34 -6.42
CA HIS A 41 12.52 12.66 -7.66
C HIS A 41 11.32 11.78 -7.88
N ILE A 42 10.45 11.70 -6.87
CA ILE A 42 9.29 10.84 -6.99
C ILE A 42 8.05 11.55 -7.46
N ASP A 43 8.17 12.80 -7.82
CA ASP A 43 7.01 13.61 -8.12
C ASP A 43 6.12 12.98 -9.17
N ASP A 44 6.67 12.32 -10.14
CA ASP A 44 5.87 11.72 -11.19
C ASP A 44 5.88 10.21 -11.16
N ARG A 45 6.27 9.63 -10.05
CA ARG A 45 6.34 8.19 -10.00
C ARG A 45 4.98 7.56 -9.91
N ARG A 46 4.80 6.53 -10.71
CA ARG A 46 3.57 5.77 -10.70
C ARG A 46 3.87 4.32 -10.99
N TYR A 47 3.12 3.45 -10.36
CA TYR A 47 3.07 2.05 -10.78
C TYR A 47 2.27 2.06 -12.08
N PRO A 48 2.83 1.59 -13.19
CA PRO A 48 2.22 1.85 -14.50
C PRO A 48 0.89 1.12 -14.69
N PRO A 49 -0.01 1.70 -15.47
CA PRO A 49 -1.31 1.08 -15.67
C PRO A 49 -1.24 -0.30 -16.31
N GLU A 50 -0.24 -0.55 -17.13
CA GLU A 50 -0.10 -1.87 -17.75
C GLU A 50 0.11 -2.96 -16.72
N LEU A 51 0.75 -2.62 -15.60
CA LEU A 51 1.00 -3.58 -14.53
C LEU A 51 -0.09 -3.52 -13.48
N ALA A 52 -0.75 -2.39 -13.33
CA ALA A 52 -1.77 -2.25 -12.31
C ALA A 52 -3.07 -2.93 -12.65
N GLY A 53 -3.35 -3.13 -13.93
CA GLY A 53 -4.51 -3.87 -14.36
C GLY A 53 -5.69 -2.97 -14.71
N SER A 54 -6.78 -3.59 -15.13
CA SER A 54 -7.91 -2.87 -15.69
C SER A 54 -8.65 -2.02 -14.67
N LEU A 55 -8.51 -2.32 -13.38
CA LEU A 55 -9.16 -1.52 -12.36
C LEU A 55 -8.42 -0.21 -12.08
N TYR A 56 -7.21 -0.06 -12.63
CA TYR A 56 -6.38 1.12 -12.41
C TYR A 56 -5.88 1.65 -13.74
N PRO A 57 -6.78 2.20 -14.54
CA PRO A 57 -6.40 2.62 -15.91
C PRO A 57 -5.38 3.73 -15.97
N GLU A 58 -5.18 4.45 -14.86
CA GLU A 58 -4.17 5.51 -14.82
C GLU A 58 -2.98 5.13 -13.96
N GLY A 59 -2.90 3.87 -13.55
CA GLY A 59 -1.83 3.44 -12.67
C GLY A 59 -2.09 3.85 -11.22
N ILE A 60 -1.08 3.72 -10.38
CA ILE A 60 -1.20 4.02 -8.95
C ILE A 60 -0.03 4.91 -8.56
N PRO A 61 -0.26 6.07 -7.96
CA PRO A 61 0.84 6.96 -7.62
C PRO A 61 1.71 6.41 -6.50
N ILE A 62 2.97 6.79 -6.51
CA ILE A 62 3.92 6.45 -5.46
C ILE A 62 4.28 7.76 -4.76
N GLU A 63 3.96 7.85 -3.48
CA GLU A 63 4.08 9.08 -2.72
C GLU A 63 5.09 8.93 -1.60
N PRO A 64 5.68 10.02 -1.10
CA PRO A 64 6.59 9.89 0.02
C PRO A 64 5.85 9.49 1.30
N GLU A 65 6.50 8.67 2.10
CA GLU A 65 5.89 8.19 3.33
C GLU A 65 5.59 9.34 4.29
N THR A 66 6.29 10.44 4.17
CA THR A 66 6.04 11.60 5.03
C THR A 66 4.64 12.15 4.84
N ARG A 67 3.97 11.81 3.75
CA ARG A 67 2.61 12.25 3.50
C ARG A 67 1.55 11.27 3.98
N LEU A 68 1.93 10.29 4.79
CA LEU A 68 1.01 9.22 5.18
C LEU A 68 -0.29 9.77 5.76
N GLU A 69 -0.20 10.65 6.72
CA GLU A 69 -1.39 11.18 7.39
C GLU A 69 -2.25 11.98 6.44
N GLU A 70 -1.60 12.74 5.58
CA GLU A 70 -2.29 13.54 4.59
C GLU A 70 -3.02 12.65 3.58
N LEU A 71 -2.37 11.58 3.16
CA LEU A 71 -2.98 10.68 2.19
C LEU A 71 -4.18 9.97 2.78
N VAL A 72 -4.09 9.57 4.06
CA VAL A 72 -5.23 8.93 4.71
C VAL A 72 -6.41 9.89 4.75
N ALA A 73 -6.16 11.14 5.11
CA ALA A 73 -7.26 12.11 5.21
C ALA A 73 -7.82 12.46 3.85
N ASP A 74 -6.94 12.70 2.87
CA ASP A 74 -7.39 13.18 1.57
C ASP A 74 -8.18 12.14 0.81
N HIS A 75 -7.82 10.88 0.96
CA HIS A 75 -8.43 9.82 0.17
C HIS A 75 -9.40 8.96 0.96
N GLY A 76 -9.62 9.26 2.23
CA GLY A 76 -10.51 8.45 3.04
C GLY A 76 -10.03 7.02 3.18
N VAL A 77 -8.72 6.84 3.41
CA VAL A 77 -8.13 5.52 3.48
C VAL A 77 -8.63 4.80 4.74
N GLY A 78 -9.12 3.58 4.56
CA GLY A 78 -9.59 2.78 5.68
C GLY A 78 -8.54 1.84 6.23
N ARG A 79 -7.58 1.41 5.39
CA ARG A 79 -6.54 0.49 5.83
C ARG A 79 -5.22 0.87 5.20
N CYS A 80 -4.17 0.75 6.00
CA CYS A 80 -2.80 0.89 5.52
C CYS A 80 -2.13 -0.46 5.67
N VAL A 81 -1.58 -0.98 4.59
CA VAL A 81 -1.01 -2.33 4.54
C VAL A 81 0.50 -2.20 4.46
N LEU A 82 1.20 -2.82 5.40
CA LEU A 82 2.66 -2.75 5.44
C LEU A 82 3.24 -3.83 4.55
N ALA A 83 4.07 -3.43 3.59
CA ALA A 83 4.67 -4.36 2.66
C ALA A 83 6.20 -4.45 2.77
N TYR A 84 6.78 -3.78 3.75
CA TYR A 84 8.22 -3.90 3.98
C TYR A 84 8.52 -5.21 4.68
N SER A 85 9.66 -5.79 4.41
CA SER A 85 10.05 -7.03 5.03
C SER A 85 11.23 -6.90 5.98
N ASP A 86 11.95 -5.78 5.96
CA ASP A 86 13.17 -5.64 6.72
C ASP A 86 13.13 -4.54 7.76
N LEU A 87 11.99 -4.23 8.29
CA LEU A 87 11.88 -3.15 9.26
C LEU A 87 12.05 -3.70 10.68
N SER A 88 12.64 -2.88 11.53
CA SER A 88 12.72 -3.21 12.94
C SER A 88 11.33 -3.15 13.57
N TYR A 89 11.17 -3.79 14.72
CA TYR A 89 9.92 -3.70 15.45
C TYR A 89 9.59 -2.25 15.79
N GLN A 90 10.58 -1.46 16.14
CA GLN A 90 10.34 -0.08 16.50
C GLN A 90 9.77 0.70 15.33
N THR A 91 10.30 0.48 14.14
CA THR A 91 9.79 1.16 12.96
C THR A 91 8.37 0.72 12.64
N VAL A 92 8.10 -0.58 12.74
CA VAL A 92 6.76 -1.09 12.48
C VAL A 92 5.76 -0.51 13.48
N MET A 93 6.13 -0.46 14.75
CA MET A 93 5.24 0.10 15.76
C MET A 93 5.00 1.58 15.53
N ALA A 94 6.03 2.31 15.13
CA ALA A 94 5.87 3.72 14.86
C ALA A 94 4.93 3.96 13.69
N LEU A 95 5.06 3.17 12.63
CA LEU A 95 4.17 3.28 11.49
C LEU A 95 2.73 2.94 11.87
N GLY A 96 2.56 1.88 12.66
CA GLY A 96 1.23 1.50 13.09
C GLY A 96 0.57 2.58 13.92
N ALA A 97 1.34 3.23 14.79
CA ALA A 97 0.82 4.31 15.60
C ALA A 97 0.40 5.48 14.72
N ARG A 98 1.21 5.84 13.72
CA ARG A 98 0.85 6.92 12.80
C ARG A 98 -0.44 6.61 12.05
N VAL A 99 -0.57 5.38 11.60
CA VAL A 99 -1.75 4.94 10.86
C VAL A 99 -2.99 5.05 11.73
N ASN A 100 -2.89 4.56 12.98
CA ASN A 100 -4.03 4.59 13.86
C ASN A 100 -4.43 6.00 14.25
N VAL A 101 -3.46 6.86 14.48
CA VAL A 101 -3.75 8.26 14.81
C VAL A 101 -4.42 8.94 13.61
N ALA A 102 -4.03 8.57 12.41
CA ALA A 102 -4.64 9.14 11.21
C ALA A 102 -6.05 8.63 10.95
N GLY A 103 -6.47 7.57 11.64
CA GLY A 103 -7.82 7.08 11.53
C GLY A 103 -8.01 5.83 10.70
N ALA A 104 -6.93 5.16 10.31
CA ALA A 104 -7.02 3.96 9.50
C ALA A 104 -6.56 2.74 10.29
N ALA A 105 -6.92 1.57 9.81
CA ALA A 105 -6.43 0.32 10.40
C ALA A 105 -5.08 -0.02 9.81
N PHE A 106 -4.22 -0.64 10.60
CA PHE A 106 -2.88 -1.03 10.18
C PHE A 106 -2.85 -2.53 10.03
N GLU A 107 -2.40 -3.01 8.86
CA GLU A 107 -2.37 -4.44 8.57
C GLU A 107 -1.01 -4.86 8.09
N ILE A 108 -0.59 -6.06 8.50
CA ILE A 108 0.59 -6.70 7.98
C ILE A 108 0.12 -8.01 7.38
N PRO A 109 0.19 -8.18 6.05
CA PRO A 109 -0.30 -9.41 5.45
C PRO A 109 0.50 -10.60 5.93
N ALA A 110 -0.17 -11.70 6.18
CA ALA A 110 0.52 -12.91 6.55
C ALA A 110 1.35 -13.41 5.37
N PRO A 111 2.53 -13.98 5.63
CA PRO A 111 3.35 -14.48 4.53
C PRO A 111 2.62 -15.48 3.64
N GLN A 112 1.77 -16.31 4.21
CA GLN A 112 1.05 -17.27 3.40
C GLN A 112 0.11 -16.60 2.40
N ALA A 113 -0.45 -15.46 2.75
CA ALA A 113 -1.37 -14.78 1.86
C ALA A 113 -0.67 -14.25 0.62
N THR A 114 0.61 -13.99 0.71
CA THR A 114 1.34 -13.45 -0.42
C THR A 114 2.23 -14.46 -1.10
N MET A 115 2.48 -15.56 -0.45
CA MET A 115 3.29 -16.58 -1.05
C MET A 115 2.48 -17.66 -1.64
N LEU A 116 1.66 -17.84 -1.44
CA LEU A 116 0.88 -18.66 -1.95
C LEU A 116 0.38 -19.53 -2.00
N GLU A 117 -0.29 -19.53 -2.16
CA GLU A 117 -0.90 -20.44 -2.40
C GLU A 117 -0.31 -21.50 -3.00
N SER A 118 0.50 -21.32 -3.74
CA SER A 118 1.26 -22.38 -4.31
C SER A 118 1.87 -23.27 -3.27
N SER A 119 2.02 -22.79 -2.09
CA SER A 119 2.61 -23.63 -1.07
C SER A 119 1.61 -24.49 -0.36
N ARG A 120 0.38 -24.45 -0.76
CA ARG A 120 -0.54 -25.21 -0.10
C ARG A 120 -0.82 -26.45 -0.69
#